data_c3f2ca895b7f07b20fd8707dc0704ad6
#
_entry.id   c3f2ca895b7f07b20fd8707dc0704ad6
#
_cell.length_a   1.000
_cell.length_b   1.000
_cell.length_c   1.000
_cell.angle_alpha   90.00
_cell.angle_beta   90.00
_cell.angle_gamma   90.00
#
_symmetry.space_group_name_H-M   'P 1'
#
loop_
_entity.id
_entity.type
_entity.pdbx_description
1 polymer ?
#
loop_
_entity_poly.entity_id
_entity_poly.type
_entity_poly.pdbx_seq_one_letter_code
_entity_poly.pdbx_strand_id
1 'polypeptide(L)'
;MTFNEKVTMKDLLSEGLYILMQQKPFEKITIKQICDKTGVIRGTFYNHFMDKYEALEYLIHRMFYKGIEHESNPQIIKHIFQTVSDNRDFFKSCYRITGQNGFEDLMSL
;
A
#
# COMPACT_ATOMS: atom_id res chain seq x y z
N MET A 1 17.92 -7.75 6.94
CA MET A 1 16.54 -7.90 7.29
C MET A 1 16.38 -8.54 8.64
N THR A 2 15.47 -8.03 9.37
CA THR A 2 15.25 -8.64 10.67
C THR A 2 14.02 -9.53 10.60
N PHE A 3 14.17 -10.72 11.12
CA PHE A 3 13.10 -11.70 11.10
C PHE A 3 12.26 -11.66 12.35
N ASN A 4 12.56 -10.70 13.20
CA ASN A 4 11.78 -10.50 14.42
C ASN A 4 10.49 -9.78 14.15
N GLU A 5 10.42 -9.07 13.04
CA GLU A 5 9.19 -8.39 12.68
C GLU A 5 8.21 -9.39 12.11
N LYS A 6 7.01 -9.34 12.63
CA LYS A 6 5.96 -10.18 12.10
C LYS A 6 5.44 -9.60 10.80
N VAL A 7 5.46 -10.43 9.79
CA VAL A 7 4.84 -10.07 8.50
C VAL A 7 3.43 -10.63 8.55
N THR A 8 2.45 -9.76 8.60
CA THR A 8 1.06 -10.20 8.65
C THR A 8 0.57 -10.56 7.26
N MET A 9 -0.59 -11.23 7.21
CA MET A 9 -1.22 -11.51 5.92
C MET A 9 -1.54 -10.23 5.17
N LYS A 10 -1.97 -9.19 5.88
CA LYS A 10 -2.22 -7.90 5.24
C LYS A 10 -0.96 -7.32 4.63
N ASP A 11 0.17 -7.46 5.33
CA ASP A 11 1.45 -6.99 4.81
C ASP A 11 1.81 -7.72 3.53
N LEU A 12 1.65 -9.03 3.52
CA LEU A 12 1.97 -9.84 2.36
C LEU A 12 1.11 -9.44 1.17
N LEU A 13 -0.19 -9.33 1.37
CA LEU A 13 -1.12 -8.96 0.30
C LEU A 13 -0.82 -7.56 -0.24
N SER A 14 -0.54 -6.63 0.66
CA SER A 14 -0.22 -5.26 0.23
C SER A 14 1.09 -5.21 -0.55
N GLU A 15 2.05 -6.05 -0.18
CA GLU A 15 3.30 -6.12 -0.91
C GLU A 15 3.08 -6.65 -2.32
N GLY A 16 2.23 -7.65 -2.48
CA GLY A 16 1.87 -8.16 -3.80
C GLY A 16 1.23 -7.10 -4.66
N LEU A 17 0.34 -6.30 -4.07
CA LEU A 17 -0.27 -5.20 -4.78
C LEU A 17 0.78 -4.17 -5.20
N TYR A 18 1.70 -3.83 -4.30
CA TYR A 18 2.75 -2.87 -4.60
C TYR A 18 3.58 -3.33 -5.81
N ILE A 19 3.97 -4.60 -5.81
CA ILE A 19 4.75 -5.16 -6.91
C ILE A 19 3.98 -5.07 -8.22
N LEU A 20 2.70 -5.42 -8.20
CA LEU A 20 1.88 -5.35 -9.42
C LEU A 20 1.72 -3.93 -9.92
N MET A 21 1.65 -2.97 -9.01
CA MET A 21 1.54 -1.56 -9.41
C MET A 21 2.81 -1.01 -10.04
N GLN A 22 3.93 -1.72 -9.90
CA GLN A 22 5.13 -1.37 -10.64
C GLN A 22 5.07 -1.83 -12.09
N GLN A 23 4.13 -2.73 -12.41
CA GLN A 23 4.06 -3.37 -13.71
C GLN A 23 2.87 -2.92 -14.54
N LYS A 24 1.78 -2.52 -13.89
CA LYS A 24 0.55 -2.16 -14.60
C LYS A 24 -0.28 -1.18 -13.78
N PRO A 25 -1.18 -0.46 -14.44
CA PRO A 25 -2.06 0.47 -13.72
C PRO A 25 -2.96 -0.25 -12.74
N PHE A 26 -3.28 0.41 -11.65
CA PHE A 26 -4.11 -0.16 -10.61
C PHE A 26 -5.47 -0.63 -11.15
N GLU A 27 -6.04 0.11 -12.10
CA GLU A 27 -7.34 -0.25 -12.68
C GLU A 27 -7.32 -1.62 -13.34
N LYS A 28 -6.15 -2.04 -13.80
CA LYS A 28 -6.00 -3.31 -14.47
C LYS A 28 -5.62 -4.44 -13.54
N ILE A 29 -5.39 -4.14 -12.27
CA ILE A 29 -5.01 -5.15 -11.29
C ILE A 29 -6.28 -5.75 -10.70
N THR A 30 -6.31 -7.07 -10.64
CA THR A 30 -7.44 -7.81 -10.06
C THR A 30 -7.02 -8.48 -8.76
N ILE A 31 -8.01 -8.81 -7.95
CA ILE A 31 -7.75 -9.54 -6.71
C ILE A 31 -7.10 -10.89 -7.04
N LYS A 32 -7.54 -11.53 -8.13
CA LYS A 32 -6.94 -12.79 -8.55
C LYS A 32 -5.44 -12.62 -8.78
N GLN A 33 -5.05 -11.53 -9.42
CA GLN A 33 -3.63 -11.28 -9.69
C GLN A 33 -2.85 -11.06 -8.40
N ILE A 34 -3.44 -10.36 -7.45
CA ILE A 34 -2.80 -10.16 -6.14
C ILE A 34 -2.62 -11.51 -5.45
N CYS A 35 -3.63 -12.34 -5.49
CA CYS A 35 -3.58 -13.66 -4.89
C CYS A 35 -2.55 -14.55 -5.56
N ASP A 36 -2.52 -14.52 -6.90
CA ASP A 36 -1.54 -15.31 -7.64
C ASP A 36 -0.10 -14.86 -7.33
N LYS A 37 0.09 -13.57 -7.20
CA LYS A 37 1.41 -13.01 -6.92
C LYS A 37 1.90 -13.41 -5.51
N THR A 38 0.99 -13.52 -4.57
CA THR A 38 1.36 -13.77 -3.17
C THR A 38 1.20 -15.22 -2.74
N GLY A 39 0.57 -16.04 -3.57
CA GLY A 39 0.28 -17.42 -3.19
C GLY A 39 -0.87 -17.55 -2.20
N VAL A 40 -1.71 -16.55 -2.11
CA VAL A 40 -2.83 -16.50 -1.17
C VAL A 40 -4.12 -16.80 -1.91
N ILE A 41 -5.01 -17.59 -1.31
CA ILE A 41 -6.29 -17.87 -1.93
C ILE A 41 -7.26 -16.70 -1.74
N ARG A 42 -8.26 -16.61 -2.64
CA ARG A 42 -9.19 -15.47 -2.62
C ARG A 42 -9.95 -15.37 -1.33
N GLY A 43 -10.35 -16.49 -0.75
CA GLY A 43 -11.06 -16.46 0.53
C GLY A 43 -10.25 -15.78 1.61
N THR A 44 -8.96 -16.04 1.64
CA THR A 44 -8.07 -15.41 2.60
C THR A 44 -7.95 -13.90 2.35
N PHE A 45 -7.88 -13.51 1.07
CA PHE A 45 -7.88 -12.09 0.75
C PHE A 45 -9.11 -11.41 1.36
N TYR A 46 -10.30 -11.98 1.13
CA TYR A 46 -11.54 -11.37 1.60
C TYR A 46 -11.71 -11.45 3.10
N ASN A 47 -10.93 -12.27 3.80
CA ASN A 47 -10.90 -12.23 5.26
C ASN A 47 -10.23 -10.97 5.78
N HIS A 48 -9.41 -10.33 4.97
CA HIS A 48 -8.60 -9.19 5.42
C HIS A 48 -8.98 -7.88 4.75
N PHE A 49 -9.42 -7.92 3.50
CA PHE A 49 -9.78 -6.72 2.75
C PHE A 49 -11.09 -6.95 2.03
N MET A 50 -11.92 -5.91 2.03
CA MET A 50 -13.19 -5.96 1.33
C MET A 50 -12.98 -5.95 -0.19
N ASP A 51 -12.00 -5.20 -0.66
CA ASP A 51 -11.70 -5.06 -2.08
C ASP A 51 -10.26 -4.58 -2.25
N LYS A 52 -9.86 -4.36 -3.50
CA LYS A 52 -8.48 -3.95 -3.76
C LYS A 52 -8.21 -2.50 -3.34
N TYR A 53 -9.25 -1.70 -3.20
CA TYR A 53 -9.09 -0.32 -2.73
C TYR A 53 -8.72 -0.31 -1.26
N GLU A 54 -9.31 -1.20 -0.48
CA GLU A 54 -8.96 -1.31 0.94
C GLU A 54 -7.52 -1.80 1.09
N ALA A 55 -7.09 -2.70 0.22
CA ALA A 55 -5.71 -3.16 0.21
C ALA A 55 -4.76 -2.02 -0.14
N LEU A 56 -5.13 -1.18 -1.09
CA LEU A 56 -4.33 -0.02 -1.45
C LEU A 56 -4.24 0.97 -0.30
N GLU A 57 -5.35 1.21 0.38
CA GLU A 57 -5.38 2.08 1.54
C GLU A 57 -4.42 1.59 2.61
N TYR A 58 -4.46 0.30 2.89
CA TYR A 58 -3.55 -0.30 3.86
C TYR A 58 -2.09 -0.11 3.43
N LEU A 59 -1.82 -0.33 2.15
CA LEU A 59 -0.47 -0.18 1.62
C LEU A 59 0.05 1.25 1.80
N ILE A 60 -0.77 2.23 1.48
CA ILE A 60 -0.38 3.63 1.61
C ILE A 60 -0.08 3.97 3.07
N HIS A 61 -0.96 3.56 3.97
CA HIS A 61 -0.74 3.81 5.39
C HIS A 61 0.54 3.15 5.88
N ARG A 62 0.77 1.93 5.45
CA ARG A 62 1.96 1.21 5.84
C ARG A 62 3.22 1.93 5.37
N MET A 63 3.19 2.46 4.15
CA MET A 63 4.35 3.18 3.60
C MET A 63 4.66 4.44 4.39
N PHE A 64 3.63 5.17 4.83
CA PHE A 64 3.86 6.41 5.56
C PHE A 64 4.23 6.17 7.01
N TYR A 65 3.69 5.13 7.63
CA TYR A 65 3.88 4.94 9.07
C TYR A 65 5.02 3.99 9.42
N LYS A 66 5.55 3.30 8.45
CA LYS A 66 6.64 2.38 8.73
C LYS A 66 7.86 3.14 9.21
N GLY A 67 8.31 2.80 10.40
CA GLY A 67 9.56 3.34 10.92
C GLY A 67 9.46 4.70 11.57
N ILE A 68 8.26 5.23 11.78
CA ILE A 68 8.14 6.56 12.38
C ILE A 68 7.63 6.55 13.82
N GLU A 69 7.38 5.38 14.37
CA GLU A 69 6.76 5.29 15.70
C GLU A 69 7.59 5.98 16.79
N HIS A 70 8.88 6.06 16.59
CA HIS A 70 9.79 6.58 17.60
C HIS A 70 10.46 7.88 17.18
N GLU A 71 9.95 8.54 16.16
CA GLU A 71 10.58 9.73 15.63
C GLU A 71 9.91 11.01 16.13
N SER A 72 10.70 12.06 16.28
CA SER A 72 10.17 13.37 16.63
C SER A 72 9.42 13.98 15.45
N ASN A 73 8.64 15.04 15.72
CA ASN A 73 7.85 15.67 14.68
C ASN A 73 8.65 16.10 13.44
N PRO A 74 9.83 16.75 13.59
CA PRO A 74 10.60 17.10 12.40
C PRO A 74 11.04 15.88 11.62
N GLN A 75 11.35 14.78 12.30
CA GLN A 75 11.74 13.55 11.63
C GLN A 75 10.57 12.92 10.90
N ILE A 76 9.38 13.03 11.46
CA ILE A 76 8.18 12.50 10.81
C ILE A 76 7.92 13.23 9.50
N ILE A 77 8.01 14.56 9.52
CA ILE A 77 7.81 15.35 8.32
C ILE A 77 8.83 14.98 7.25
N LYS A 78 10.09 14.86 7.66
CA LYS A 78 11.14 14.48 6.75
C LYS A 78 10.88 13.10 6.15
N HIS A 79 10.41 12.19 7.00
CA HIS A 79 10.09 10.82 6.56
C HIS A 79 8.98 10.83 5.51
N ILE A 80 7.95 11.63 5.72
CA ILE A 80 6.84 11.73 4.77
C ILE A 80 7.34 12.24 3.42
N PHE A 81 8.12 13.31 3.42
CA PHE A 81 8.67 13.83 2.17
C PHE A 81 9.57 12.81 1.48
N GLN A 82 10.39 12.11 2.26
CA GLN A 82 11.28 11.11 1.69
C GLN A 82 10.49 9.94 1.09
N THR A 83 9.43 9.52 1.78
CA THR A 83 8.59 8.43 1.30
C THR A 83 7.94 8.78 -0.02
N VAL A 84 7.39 9.97 -0.14
CA VAL A 84 6.77 10.42 -1.38
C VAL A 84 7.81 10.54 -2.49
N SER A 85 8.96 11.12 -2.17
CA SER A 85 10.02 11.30 -3.15
C SER A 85 10.54 9.98 -3.69
N ASP A 86 10.76 9.02 -2.79
CA ASP A 86 11.29 7.71 -3.18
C ASP A 86 10.28 6.87 -3.95
N ASN A 87 8.99 7.18 -3.80
CA ASN A 87 7.92 6.43 -4.44
C ASN A 87 7.06 7.33 -5.32
N ARG A 88 7.70 8.27 -5.99
CA ARG A 88 6.99 9.27 -6.78
C ARG A 88 6.01 8.68 -7.77
N ASP A 89 6.46 7.69 -8.54
CA ASP A 89 5.61 7.11 -9.57
C ASP A 89 4.42 6.38 -8.96
N PHE A 90 4.63 5.73 -7.83
CA PHE A 90 3.56 5.06 -7.13
C PHE A 90 2.47 6.05 -6.69
N PHE A 91 2.88 7.14 -6.05
CA PHE A 91 1.90 8.12 -5.58
C PHE A 91 1.24 8.88 -6.71
N LYS A 92 1.96 9.08 -7.81
CA LYS A 92 1.39 9.66 -9.00
C LYS A 92 0.29 8.77 -9.57
N SER A 93 0.52 7.46 -9.57
CA SER A 93 -0.49 6.49 -9.98
C SER A 93 -1.70 6.54 -9.08
N CYS A 94 -1.48 6.63 -7.77
CA CYS A 94 -2.57 6.70 -6.81
C CYS A 94 -3.45 7.91 -7.06
N TYR A 95 -2.85 9.04 -7.39
CA TYR A 95 -3.60 10.24 -7.68
C TYR A 95 -4.52 10.06 -8.88
N ARG A 96 -4.08 9.30 -9.86
CA ARG A 96 -4.86 9.07 -11.09
C ARG A 96 -5.98 8.06 -10.91
N ILE A 97 -5.86 7.18 -9.93
CA ILE A 97 -6.74 6.02 -9.81
C ILE A 97 -8.21 6.39 -9.74
N THR A 98 -8.53 7.31 -8.85
CA THR A 98 -9.92 7.68 -8.61
C THR A 98 -10.10 9.17 -8.78
N GLY A 99 -9.16 9.79 -9.46
CA GLY A 99 -9.15 11.22 -9.55
C GLY A 99 -8.85 11.85 -8.21
N GLN A 100 -9.02 13.14 -8.16
CA GLN A 100 -8.62 13.93 -7.01
C GLN A 100 -9.35 13.55 -5.74
N ASN A 101 -10.68 13.38 -5.85
CA ASN A 101 -11.48 13.09 -4.66
C ASN A 101 -11.15 11.75 -4.05
N GLY A 102 -10.96 10.75 -4.90
CA GLY A 102 -10.62 9.42 -4.42
C GLY A 102 -9.31 9.38 -3.67
N PHE A 103 -8.31 10.09 -4.20
CA PHE A 103 -7.02 10.13 -3.54
C PHE A 103 -7.14 10.81 -2.18
N GLU A 104 -7.88 11.91 -2.11
CA GLU A 104 -8.07 12.61 -0.86
C GLU A 104 -8.78 11.74 0.17
N ASP A 105 -9.76 10.95 -0.28
CA ASP A 105 -10.44 10.04 0.61
C ASP A 105 -9.49 9.01 1.20
N LEU A 106 -8.60 8.47 0.37
CA LEU A 106 -7.62 7.50 0.84
C LEU A 106 -6.69 8.11 1.88
N MET A 107 -6.32 9.34 1.70
CA MET A 107 -5.34 9.98 2.56
C MET A 107 -5.94 10.62 3.81
N SER A 108 -7.24 10.78 3.86
CA SER A 108 -7.89 11.46 4.98
C SER A 108 -8.19 10.55 6.15
N LEU A 109 -7.88 9.30 6.05
CA LEU A 109 -8.17 8.31 7.10
C LEU A 109 -7.26 8.42 8.36
#